data_3439bbba6dc88f0c80e8f9eadf63cbc1
#
_entry.id   3439bbba6dc88f0c80e8f9eadf63cbc1
#
_cell.length_a   1.000
_cell.length_b   1.000
_cell.length_c   1.000
_cell.angle_alpha   90.00
_cell.angle_beta   90.00
_cell.angle_gamma   90.00
#
_symmetry.space_group_name_H-M   'P 1'
#
loop_
_entity.id
_entity.type
_entity.pdbx_description
1 polymer ?
#
loop_
_entity_poly.entity_id
_entity_poly.type
_entity_poly.pdbx_seq_one_letter_code
_entity_poly.pdbx_strand_id
1 'polypeptide(L)'
;MPDVQKFDTHVCLVSDQATPNLLPLLDEAWRPRKVVLATSTAMTTRSDAFAGLLKTKGVAVEILPLRDVYDYASLCEDFLGFLSSRQGESVALNVTGGTKLMAVAAQEVFRADDRQAFYVSIETDQVVFLSGGHGAALNARLKIAEALRAHGYVTHGGDTPQINAAQRDLTARLVDRVSSFGPALGQINGLAQQAKGSLQCQLTDAQADSRKLADMLDLFAQAGHLKQLGATLTFPDEAARFFVNGGWLEYHLLHTLRDLQGARSTTDPITDIAINLKVTHPDGVTKNEIDVAFMYRNTLHIIECKTANLAQPGVTQDDKATETVYRMESLLKLGGLRTRGMIIDYRGAFSASQANRKRAQLARLAILSGSDLKDAKGQISRRWMTAAA
;
A
#
# COMPACT_ATOMS: atom_id res chain seq x y z
N MET A 1 -27.17 15.40 -12.53
CA MET A 1 -26.50 15.26 -11.23
C MET A 1 -26.85 16.50 -10.45
N PRO A 2 -27.16 16.47 -9.15
CA PRO A 2 -27.34 17.70 -8.40
C PRO A 2 -26.02 18.48 -8.49
N ASP A 3 -26.12 19.80 -8.69
CA ASP A 3 -24.97 20.69 -8.72
C ASP A 3 -24.23 20.56 -7.40
N VAL A 4 -22.98 20.10 -7.46
CA VAL A 4 -22.10 20.04 -6.30
C VAL A 4 -21.75 21.48 -5.94
N GLN A 5 -22.07 21.91 -4.73
CA GLN A 5 -21.71 23.23 -4.27
C GLN A 5 -20.17 23.34 -4.23
N LYS A 6 -19.59 24.15 -5.12
CA LYS A 6 -18.15 24.40 -5.17
C LYS A 6 -17.78 25.54 -4.20
N PHE A 7 -16.68 25.32 -3.49
CA PHE A 7 -16.08 26.33 -2.61
C PHE A 7 -14.73 26.75 -3.19
N ASP A 8 -14.41 28.02 -3.08
CA ASP A 8 -13.12 28.54 -3.54
C ASP A 8 -11.97 28.03 -2.67
N THR A 9 -12.23 27.88 -1.37
CA THR A 9 -11.23 27.46 -0.38
C THR A 9 -11.75 26.32 0.50
N HIS A 10 -10.97 25.25 0.62
CA HIS A 10 -11.19 24.24 1.63
C HIS A 10 -10.19 24.41 2.80
N VAL A 11 -10.69 24.42 4.02
CA VAL A 11 -9.86 24.31 5.24
C VAL A 11 -9.80 22.85 5.64
N CYS A 12 -8.60 22.30 5.72
CA CYS A 12 -8.34 20.91 6.05
C CYS A 12 -7.58 20.80 7.38
N LEU A 13 -8.11 20.06 8.33
CA LEU A 13 -7.43 19.77 9.59
C LEU A 13 -6.37 18.70 9.36
N VAL A 14 -5.09 19.04 9.58
CA VAL A 14 -3.99 18.10 9.34
C VAL A 14 -3.86 17.09 10.45
N SER A 15 -3.73 15.82 10.07
CA SER A 15 -3.55 14.68 10.98
C SER A 15 -2.78 13.57 10.31
N ASP A 16 -2.60 12.44 11.03
CA ASP A 16 -2.00 11.21 10.49
C ASP A 16 -2.82 10.56 9.36
N GLN A 17 -4.07 11.01 9.15
CA GLN A 17 -4.93 10.52 8.09
C GLN A 17 -5.06 11.54 6.96
N ALA A 18 -4.18 11.46 5.97
CA ALA A 18 -4.17 12.39 4.85
C ALA A 18 -5.26 12.11 3.80
N THR A 19 -5.66 10.85 3.63
CA THR A 19 -6.58 10.42 2.56
C THR A 19 -7.92 11.17 2.55
N PRO A 20 -8.64 11.38 3.69
CA PRO A 20 -9.90 12.13 3.68
C PRO A 20 -9.75 13.59 3.27
N ASN A 21 -8.59 14.18 3.54
CA ASN A 21 -8.28 15.53 3.09
C ASN A 21 -7.92 15.55 1.59
N LEU A 22 -7.21 14.51 1.11
CA LEU A 22 -6.71 14.46 -0.25
C LEU A 22 -7.81 14.22 -1.29
N LEU A 23 -8.78 13.35 -1.00
CA LEU A 23 -9.79 12.92 -1.98
C LEU A 23 -10.61 14.07 -2.58
N PRO A 24 -11.21 15.00 -1.79
CA PRO A 24 -11.93 16.14 -2.36
C PRO A 24 -11.04 17.09 -3.17
N LEU A 25 -9.74 17.14 -2.85
CA LEU A 25 -8.79 18.01 -3.52
C LEU A 25 -8.33 17.49 -4.89
N LEU A 26 -8.49 16.18 -5.12
CA LEU A 26 -8.20 15.52 -6.39
C LEU A 26 -9.46 15.30 -7.24
N ASP A 27 -10.63 15.41 -6.67
CA ASP A 27 -11.90 15.23 -7.36
C ASP A 27 -12.27 16.48 -8.16
N GLU A 28 -12.51 16.36 -9.46
CA GLU A 28 -12.80 17.50 -10.35
C GLU A 28 -14.07 18.26 -9.95
N ALA A 29 -15.05 17.57 -9.38
CA ALA A 29 -16.30 18.20 -8.94
C ALA A 29 -16.12 19.00 -7.62
N TRP A 30 -15.18 18.58 -6.77
CA TRP A 30 -14.97 19.13 -5.42
C TRP A 30 -13.76 20.03 -5.28
N ARG A 31 -12.83 19.95 -6.23
CA ARG A 31 -11.53 20.61 -6.16
C ARG A 31 -11.65 22.12 -5.98
N PRO A 32 -11.13 22.68 -4.86
CA PRO A 32 -11.10 24.12 -4.65
C PRO A 32 -9.95 24.76 -5.42
N ARG A 33 -9.95 26.08 -5.51
CA ARG A 33 -8.81 26.85 -6.02
C ARG A 33 -7.66 26.88 -5.02
N LYS A 34 -8.00 26.93 -3.72
CA LYS A 34 -7.07 27.06 -2.60
C LYS A 34 -7.40 26.05 -1.51
N VAL A 35 -6.37 25.59 -0.84
CA VAL A 35 -6.46 24.78 0.37
C VAL A 35 -5.75 25.47 1.50
N VAL A 36 -6.36 25.54 2.66
CA VAL A 36 -5.76 25.99 3.91
C VAL A 36 -5.54 24.75 4.80
N LEU A 37 -4.29 24.49 5.17
CA LEU A 37 -3.92 23.40 6.05
C LEU A 37 -3.81 23.91 7.49
N ALA A 38 -4.82 23.63 8.32
CA ALA A 38 -4.79 23.95 9.75
C ALA A 38 -3.88 22.91 10.44
N THR A 39 -2.72 23.38 10.90
CA THR A 39 -1.57 22.53 11.24
C THR A 39 -1.06 22.81 12.63
N SER A 40 -0.96 21.78 13.47
CA SER A 40 -0.22 21.86 14.75
C SER A 40 1.29 21.78 14.51
N THR A 41 2.09 22.23 15.47
CA THR A 41 3.56 22.11 15.41
C THR A 41 4.02 20.67 15.17
N ALA A 42 3.37 19.69 15.81
CA ALA A 42 3.70 18.28 15.65
C ALA A 42 3.41 17.74 14.23
N MET A 43 2.55 18.40 13.45
CA MET A 43 2.16 17.98 12.09
C MET A 43 2.86 18.77 10.98
N THR A 44 3.82 19.65 11.28
CA THR A 44 4.48 20.52 10.30
C THR A 44 5.08 19.73 9.14
N THR A 45 5.91 18.72 9.42
CA THR A 45 6.55 17.88 8.37
C THR A 45 5.53 17.22 7.45
N ARG A 46 4.42 16.73 8.00
CA ARG A 46 3.33 16.12 7.21
C ARG A 46 2.58 17.15 6.39
N SER A 47 2.31 18.32 6.98
CA SER A 47 1.69 19.43 6.29
C SER A 47 2.52 19.91 5.10
N ASP A 48 3.85 20.02 5.25
CA ASP A 48 4.77 20.41 4.19
C ASP A 48 4.79 19.38 3.04
N ALA A 49 4.84 18.08 3.37
CA ALA A 49 4.78 17.02 2.38
C ALA A 49 3.44 17.01 1.62
N PHE A 50 2.33 17.20 2.34
CA PHE A 50 1.00 17.27 1.76
C PHE A 50 0.85 18.52 0.88
N ALA A 51 1.33 19.67 1.34
CA ALA A 51 1.39 20.91 0.55
C ALA A 51 2.22 20.72 -0.74
N GLY A 52 3.38 20.06 -0.63
CA GLY A 52 4.23 19.72 -1.76
C GLY A 52 3.50 18.85 -2.80
N LEU A 53 2.72 17.86 -2.37
CA LEU A 53 1.89 17.04 -3.27
C LEU A 53 0.83 17.91 -3.96
N LEU A 54 0.07 18.71 -3.22
CA LEU A 54 -1.01 19.53 -3.75
C LEU A 54 -0.51 20.57 -4.77
N LYS A 55 0.64 21.18 -4.53
CA LYS A 55 1.29 22.10 -5.49
C LYS A 55 1.58 21.40 -6.82
N THR A 56 2.01 20.13 -6.81
CA THR A 56 2.21 19.38 -8.08
C THR A 56 0.91 19.10 -8.83
N LYS A 57 -0.23 19.23 -8.16
CA LYS A 57 -1.58 19.10 -8.74
C LYS A 57 -2.19 20.46 -9.12
N GLY A 58 -1.43 21.54 -8.98
CA GLY A 58 -1.88 22.90 -9.33
C GLY A 58 -2.88 23.50 -8.34
N VAL A 59 -2.92 23.02 -7.10
CA VAL A 59 -3.75 23.58 -6.02
C VAL A 59 -2.91 24.57 -5.21
N ALA A 60 -3.41 25.80 -5.02
CA ALA A 60 -2.77 26.78 -4.14
C ALA A 60 -2.90 26.33 -2.68
N VAL A 61 -1.81 26.43 -1.91
CA VAL A 61 -1.79 25.97 -0.51
C VAL A 61 -1.34 27.09 0.40
N GLU A 62 -2.08 27.29 1.48
CA GLU A 62 -1.79 28.18 2.60
C GLU A 62 -1.70 27.35 3.88
N ILE A 63 -0.84 27.72 4.81
CA ILE A 63 -0.72 27.08 6.12
C ILE A 63 -1.37 28.01 7.17
N LEU A 64 -2.29 27.45 7.94
CA LEU A 64 -2.83 28.07 9.16
C LEU A 64 -2.19 27.39 10.37
N PRO A 65 -1.18 27.99 11.00
CA PRO A 65 -0.58 27.44 12.20
C PRO A 65 -1.54 27.57 13.38
N LEU A 66 -1.79 26.46 14.09
CA LEU A 66 -2.59 26.42 15.30
C LEU A 66 -1.67 26.56 16.52
N ARG A 67 -1.98 27.49 17.43
CA ARG A 67 -1.15 27.81 18.59
C ARG A 67 -1.10 26.68 19.61
N ASP A 68 -2.27 26.22 20.04
CA ASP A 68 -2.41 25.12 20.98
C ASP A 68 -3.60 24.24 20.60
N VAL A 69 -3.31 22.99 20.18
CA VAL A 69 -4.35 22.04 19.74
C VAL A 69 -5.02 21.30 20.90
N TYR A 70 -4.60 21.56 22.14
CA TYR A 70 -5.18 21.04 23.37
C TYR A 70 -5.99 22.07 24.14
N ASP A 71 -5.95 23.35 23.72
CA ASP A 71 -6.77 24.41 24.28
C ASP A 71 -7.91 24.83 23.34
N TYR A 72 -9.13 24.59 23.78
CA TYR A 72 -10.33 24.84 22.99
C TYR A 72 -10.51 26.33 22.64
N ALA A 73 -10.24 27.24 23.61
CA ALA A 73 -10.39 28.66 23.40
C ALA A 73 -9.40 29.18 22.36
N SER A 74 -8.12 28.79 22.46
CA SER A 74 -7.10 29.10 21.45
C SER A 74 -7.47 28.61 20.07
N LEU A 75 -8.02 27.41 19.94
CA LEU A 75 -8.49 26.88 18.67
C LEU A 75 -9.62 27.71 18.07
N CYS A 76 -10.62 28.07 18.89
CA CYS A 76 -11.72 28.95 18.45
C CYS A 76 -11.19 30.32 17.98
N GLU A 77 -10.27 30.93 18.73
CA GLU A 77 -9.65 32.21 18.35
C GLU A 77 -8.87 32.12 17.03
N ASP A 78 -8.10 31.04 16.81
CA ASP A 78 -7.34 30.81 15.57
C ASP A 78 -8.27 30.72 14.36
N PHE A 79 -9.36 29.94 14.45
CA PHE A 79 -10.34 29.82 13.36
C PHE A 79 -11.18 31.08 13.17
N LEU A 80 -11.56 31.78 14.25
CA LEU A 80 -12.28 33.05 14.15
C LEU A 80 -11.42 34.14 13.49
N GLY A 81 -10.16 34.26 13.90
CA GLY A 81 -9.20 35.19 13.27
C GLY A 81 -9.00 34.87 11.79
N PHE A 82 -8.91 33.60 11.43
CA PHE A 82 -8.84 33.17 10.04
C PHE A 82 -10.08 33.59 9.25
N LEU A 83 -11.31 33.29 9.71
CA LEU A 83 -12.55 33.63 9.00
C LEU A 83 -12.76 35.13 8.89
N SER A 84 -12.43 35.91 9.93
CA SER A 84 -12.53 37.36 9.94
C SER A 84 -11.71 38.02 8.81
N SER A 85 -10.60 37.38 8.42
CA SER A 85 -9.76 37.83 7.30
C SER A 85 -10.27 37.40 5.91
N ARG A 86 -11.36 36.62 5.83
CA ARG A 86 -11.87 35.95 4.61
C ARG A 86 -13.31 36.32 4.26
N GLN A 87 -13.70 37.56 4.61
CA GLN A 87 -15.02 38.08 4.25
C GLN A 87 -15.21 38.07 2.73
N GLY A 88 -16.30 37.44 2.26
CA GLY A 88 -16.59 37.35 0.82
C GLY A 88 -15.96 36.13 0.09
N GLU A 89 -15.00 35.42 0.69
CA GLU A 89 -14.55 34.13 0.13
C GLU A 89 -15.57 33.03 0.42
N SER A 90 -15.77 32.12 -0.55
CA SER A 90 -16.52 30.88 -0.34
C SER A 90 -15.61 29.82 0.27
N VAL A 91 -15.72 29.64 1.60
CA VAL A 91 -14.85 28.76 2.39
C VAL A 91 -15.66 27.60 2.99
N ALA A 92 -15.16 26.38 2.88
CA ALA A 92 -15.72 25.22 3.54
C ALA A 92 -14.67 24.48 4.40
N LEU A 93 -15.12 23.91 5.51
CA LEU A 93 -14.30 23.15 6.44
C LEU A 93 -14.44 21.64 6.20
N ASN A 94 -13.32 20.95 6.00
CA ASN A 94 -13.26 19.50 6.08
C ASN A 94 -12.90 19.09 7.52
N VAL A 95 -13.88 18.56 8.26
CA VAL A 95 -13.70 18.16 9.67
C VAL A 95 -13.15 16.74 9.84
N THR A 96 -12.88 16.02 8.75
CA THR A 96 -12.54 14.59 8.84
C THR A 96 -11.17 14.34 9.47
N GLY A 97 -10.24 15.26 9.27
CA GLY A 97 -8.90 15.20 9.85
C GLY A 97 -8.82 15.86 11.24
N GLY A 98 -7.58 16.05 11.71
CA GLY A 98 -7.29 16.70 12.99
C GLY A 98 -7.62 15.82 14.22
N THR A 99 -7.46 16.42 15.39
CA THR A 99 -7.95 15.85 16.65
C THR A 99 -9.45 16.11 16.78
N LYS A 100 -10.13 15.36 17.65
CA LYS A 100 -11.55 15.62 17.93
C LYS A 100 -11.77 17.05 18.42
N LEU A 101 -10.85 17.58 19.26
CA LEU A 101 -10.96 18.95 19.79
C LEU A 101 -10.82 19.98 18.67
N MET A 102 -9.87 19.80 17.76
CA MET A 102 -9.74 20.67 16.57
C MET A 102 -11.02 20.65 15.72
N ALA A 103 -11.59 19.45 15.48
CA ALA A 103 -12.79 19.33 14.66
C ALA A 103 -14.02 20.01 15.31
N VAL A 104 -14.19 19.86 16.63
CA VAL A 104 -15.30 20.49 17.36
C VAL A 104 -15.15 22.00 17.38
N ALA A 105 -13.97 22.54 17.72
CA ALA A 105 -13.74 24.00 17.76
C ALA A 105 -13.90 24.63 16.37
N ALA A 106 -13.29 24.04 15.33
CA ALA A 106 -13.45 24.51 13.97
C ALA A 106 -14.90 24.49 13.49
N GLN A 107 -15.62 23.39 13.75
CA GLN A 107 -17.03 23.23 13.39
C GLN A 107 -17.91 24.29 14.06
N GLU A 108 -17.69 24.59 15.32
CA GLU A 108 -18.47 25.59 16.05
C GLU A 108 -18.26 27.00 15.47
N VAL A 109 -16.99 27.40 15.21
CA VAL A 109 -16.67 28.70 14.63
C VAL A 109 -17.21 28.84 13.21
N PHE A 110 -17.06 27.81 12.36
CA PHE A 110 -17.57 27.84 11.01
C PHE A 110 -19.10 27.93 10.96
N ARG A 111 -19.78 27.19 11.85
CA ARG A 111 -21.23 27.23 11.98
C ARG A 111 -21.72 28.60 12.47
N ALA A 112 -21.01 29.24 13.40
CA ALA A 112 -21.36 30.57 13.90
C ALA A 112 -21.20 31.68 12.82
N ASP A 113 -20.28 31.48 11.83
CA ASP A 113 -20.07 32.36 10.68
C ASP A 113 -20.88 31.92 9.43
N ASP A 114 -21.87 31.04 9.61
CA ASP A 114 -22.74 30.48 8.55
C ASP A 114 -21.95 29.83 7.39
N ARG A 115 -20.79 29.26 7.70
CA ARG A 115 -19.94 28.55 6.73
C ARG A 115 -20.23 27.05 6.75
N GLN A 116 -20.10 26.44 5.58
CA GLN A 116 -20.31 25.00 5.41
C GLN A 116 -19.16 24.19 6.01
N ALA A 117 -19.52 23.10 6.65
CA ALA A 117 -18.57 22.06 7.04
C ALA A 117 -19.03 20.71 6.49
N PHE A 118 -18.07 19.88 6.12
CA PHE A 118 -18.31 18.54 5.58
C PHE A 118 -17.37 17.52 6.17
N TYR A 119 -17.86 16.27 6.13
CA TYR A 119 -17.12 15.07 6.49
C TYR A 119 -16.92 14.19 5.25
N VAL A 120 -15.75 13.57 5.11
CA VAL A 120 -15.43 12.64 4.03
C VAL A 120 -15.52 11.20 4.52
N SER A 121 -16.50 10.46 4.03
CA SER A 121 -16.63 9.02 4.27
C SER A 121 -15.87 8.26 3.18
N ILE A 122 -14.71 7.70 3.52
CA ILE A 122 -13.91 6.88 2.59
C ILE A 122 -14.61 5.53 2.33
N GLU A 123 -15.37 5.02 3.31
CA GLU A 123 -16.12 3.76 3.21
C GLU A 123 -17.14 3.78 2.07
N THR A 124 -17.79 4.93 1.91
CA THR A 124 -18.89 5.12 0.95
C THR A 124 -18.49 5.99 -0.24
N ASP A 125 -17.23 6.45 -0.29
CA ASP A 125 -16.75 7.44 -1.28
C ASP A 125 -17.69 8.65 -1.37
N GLN A 126 -18.04 9.25 -0.22
CA GLN A 126 -19.00 10.37 -0.13
C GLN A 126 -18.49 11.53 0.71
N VAL A 127 -18.91 12.71 0.34
CA VAL A 127 -18.88 13.91 1.18
C VAL A 127 -20.25 14.06 1.85
N VAL A 128 -20.27 14.28 3.15
CA VAL A 128 -21.47 14.50 3.96
C VAL A 128 -21.41 15.91 4.54
N PHE A 129 -22.37 16.77 4.21
CA PHE A 129 -22.48 18.11 4.81
C PHE A 129 -23.06 18.04 6.22
N LEU A 130 -22.46 18.79 7.15
CA LEU A 130 -22.89 18.78 8.55
C LEU A 130 -24.01 19.78 8.85
N SER A 131 -24.20 20.78 8.01
CA SER A 131 -25.26 21.80 8.17
C SER A 131 -26.56 21.44 7.45
N GLY A 132 -26.73 20.17 7.08
CA GLY A 132 -27.84 19.70 6.25
C GLY A 132 -27.51 19.83 4.75
N GLY A 133 -28.19 19.03 3.94
CA GLY A 133 -27.93 18.93 2.51
C GLY A 133 -27.67 17.49 2.09
N HIS A 134 -27.71 17.24 0.79
CA HIS A 134 -27.43 15.92 0.25
C HIS A 134 -25.92 15.74 0.11
N GLY A 135 -25.43 14.64 0.66
CA GLY A 135 -24.06 14.21 0.39
C GLY A 135 -23.83 13.99 -1.10
N ALA A 136 -22.59 14.15 -1.54
CA ALA A 136 -22.25 13.92 -2.93
C ALA A 136 -21.10 12.91 -3.05
N ALA A 137 -21.14 12.13 -4.14
CA ALA A 137 -20.13 11.11 -4.40
C ALA A 137 -18.76 11.72 -4.71
N LEU A 138 -17.71 11.06 -4.27
CA LEU A 138 -16.33 11.29 -4.65
C LEU A 138 -15.90 10.28 -5.71
N ASN A 139 -15.46 10.79 -6.86
CA ASN A 139 -15.00 9.98 -7.96
C ASN A 139 -13.47 9.88 -8.03
N ALA A 140 -12.76 10.69 -7.25
CA ALA A 140 -11.31 10.66 -7.17
C ALA A 140 -10.79 9.27 -6.78
N ARG A 141 -9.76 8.83 -7.48
CA ARG A 141 -9.11 7.53 -7.24
C ARG A 141 -7.61 7.75 -7.10
N LEU A 142 -7.09 7.38 -5.93
CA LEU A 142 -5.69 7.55 -5.59
C LEU A 142 -4.81 6.53 -6.28
N LYS A 143 -3.60 6.97 -6.61
CA LYS A 143 -2.46 6.11 -6.92
C LYS A 143 -1.63 5.84 -5.68
N ILE A 144 -0.83 4.77 -5.70
CA ILE A 144 0.05 4.38 -4.58
C ILE A 144 0.97 5.55 -4.18
N ALA A 145 1.63 6.16 -5.17
CA ALA A 145 2.55 7.26 -4.92
C ALA A 145 1.87 8.50 -4.29
N GLU A 146 0.62 8.79 -4.68
CA GLU A 146 -0.16 9.90 -4.10
C GLU A 146 -0.53 9.63 -2.64
N ALA A 147 -1.03 8.41 -2.37
CA ALA A 147 -1.38 7.99 -1.02
C ALA A 147 -0.17 8.05 -0.07
N LEU A 148 0.97 7.51 -0.48
CA LEU A 148 2.19 7.52 0.33
C LEU A 148 2.77 8.93 0.49
N ARG A 149 2.81 9.72 -0.58
CA ARG A 149 3.33 11.10 -0.54
C ARG A 149 2.48 12.02 0.34
N ALA A 150 1.17 11.82 0.39
CA ALA A 150 0.30 12.56 1.30
C ALA A 150 0.62 12.32 2.78
N HIS A 151 1.23 11.17 3.11
CA HIS A 151 1.75 10.85 4.43
C HIS A 151 3.24 11.20 4.63
N GLY A 152 3.87 11.88 3.66
CA GLY A 152 5.25 12.34 3.72
C GLY A 152 6.29 11.34 3.20
N TYR A 153 5.89 10.21 2.66
CA TYR A 153 6.81 9.22 2.11
C TYR A 153 7.17 9.50 0.66
N VAL A 154 8.40 9.16 0.27
CA VAL A 154 8.86 9.24 -1.11
C VAL A 154 9.00 7.83 -1.67
N THR A 155 8.43 7.61 -2.86
CA THR A 155 8.49 6.31 -3.53
C THR A 155 9.52 6.29 -4.64
N HIS A 156 10.22 5.16 -4.79
CA HIS A 156 11.17 4.89 -5.85
C HIS A 156 10.94 3.47 -6.39
N GLY A 157 11.17 3.23 -7.67
CA GLY A 157 10.84 1.96 -8.30
C GLY A 157 9.33 1.79 -8.40
N GLY A 158 8.83 0.64 -8.03
CA GLY A 158 7.42 0.31 -8.19
C GLY A 158 7.16 -0.16 -9.62
N ASP A 159 7.93 -1.16 -10.03
CA ASP A 159 7.90 -1.68 -11.39
C ASP A 159 6.56 -2.34 -11.69
N THR A 160 6.11 -2.17 -12.92
CA THR A 160 4.96 -2.89 -13.48
C THR A 160 5.37 -3.61 -14.77
N PRO A 161 6.33 -4.55 -14.71
CA PRO A 161 6.87 -5.18 -15.89
C PRO A 161 5.79 -5.89 -16.70
N GLN A 162 5.99 -5.96 -17.99
CA GLN A 162 5.19 -6.84 -18.84
C GLN A 162 5.56 -8.30 -18.53
N ILE A 163 4.54 -9.12 -18.29
CA ILE A 163 4.71 -10.54 -18.00
C ILE A 163 4.35 -11.30 -19.26
N ASN A 164 5.31 -12.01 -19.84
CA ASN A 164 5.09 -12.82 -21.03
C ASN A 164 4.37 -14.15 -20.69
N ALA A 165 3.90 -14.84 -21.74
CA ALA A 165 3.14 -16.08 -21.56
C ALA A 165 3.98 -17.19 -20.88
N ALA A 166 5.28 -17.27 -21.15
CA ALA A 166 6.17 -18.27 -20.54
C ALA A 166 6.34 -18.03 -19.04
N GLN A 167 6.46 -16.77 -18.61
CA GLN A 167 6.52 -16.41 -17.20
C GLN A 167 5.19 -16.70 -16.47
N ARG A 168 4.06 -16.42 -17.14
CA ARG A 168 2.73 -16.76 -16.58
C ARG A 168 2.57 -18.26 -16.37
N ASP A 169 2.91 -19.06 -17.38
CA ASP A 169 2.84 -20.52 -17.33
C ASP A 169 3.78 -21.07 -16.23
N LEU A 170 5.03 -20.61 -16.19
CA LEU A 170 5.99 -20.98 -15.16
C LEU A 170 5.44 -20.72 -13.75
N THR A 171 4.98 -19.50 -13.47
CA THR A 171 4.50 -19.14 -12.13
C THR A 171 3.24 -19.92 -11.75
N ALA A 172 2.35 -20.20 -12.70
CA ALA A 172 1.17 -21.02 -12.48
C ALA A 172 1.57 -22.48 -12.11
N ARG A 173 2.53 -23.07 -12.83
CA ARG A 173 3.04 -24.42 -12.51
C ARG A 173 3.72 -24.47 -11.14
N LEU A 174 4.46 -23.44 -10.74
CA LEU A 174 5.06 -23.37 -9.41
C LEU A 174 3.99 -23.32 -8.32
N VAL A 175 2.92 -22.58 -8.52
CA VAL A 175 1.79 -22.49 -7.58
C VAL A 175 1.01 -23.82 -7.55
N ASP A 176 0.72 -24.45 -8.69
CA ASP A 176 0.02 -25.72 -8.74
C ASP A 176 0.76 -26.84 -8.00
N ARG A 177 2.09 -26.81 -8.03
CA ARG A 177 2.95 -27.78 -7.38
C ARG A 177 3.47 -27.34 -6.00
N VAL A 178 2.84 -26.37 -5.36
CA VAL A 178 3.27 -25.81 -4.08
C VAL A 178 3.55 -26.87 -3.01
N SER A 179 2.71 -27.92 -2.94
CA SER A 179 2.86 -29.01 -1.95
C SER A 179 4.07 -29.91 -2.21
N SER A 180 4.55 -30.02 -3.45
CA SER A 180 5.65 -30.89 -3.83
C SER A 180 6.99 -30.18 -3.97
N PHE A 181 6.98 -28.90 -4.31
CA PHE A 181 8.18 -28.10 -4.61
C PHE A 181 8.78 -27.37 -3.43
N GLY A 182 8.10 -27.27 -2.29
CA GLY A 182 8.56 -26.48 -1.15
C GLY A 182 10.04 -26.69 -0.77
N PRO A 183 10.55 -27.92 -0.56
CA PRO A 183 11.97 -28.15 -0.24
C PRO A 183 12.92 -27.77 -1.37
N ALA A 184 12.59 -28.09 -2.63
CA ALA A 184 13.42 -27.80 -3.78
C ALA A 184 13.50 -26.29 -4.04
N LEU A 185 12.42 -25.56 -3.78
CA LEU A 185 12.41 -24.09 -3.89
C LEU A 185 13.42 -23.42 -2.94
N GLY A 186 13.55 -23.94 -1.72
CA GLY A 186 14.56 -23.44 -0.80
C GLY A 186 16.00 -23.62 -1.31
N GLN A 187 16.27 -24.75 -2.00
CA GLN A 187 17.57 -24.99 -2.63
C GLN A 187 17.81 -24.03 -3.80
N ILE A 188 16.83 -23.83 -4.67
CA ILE A 188 16.92 -22.89 -5.80
C ILE A 188 17.16 -21.45 -5.33
N ASN A 189 16.43 -20.99 -4.29
CA ASN A 189 16.65 -19.69 -3.70
C ASN A 189 18.09 -19.55 -3.15
N GLY A 190 18.60 -20.60 -2.50
CA GLY A 190 19.99 -20.62 -2.02
C GLY A 190 21.02 -20.52 -3.16
N LEU A 191 20.80 -21.26 -4.24
CA LEU A 191 21.66 -21.22 -5.44
C LEU A 191 21.62 -19.83 -6.10
N ALA A 192 20.43 -19.27 -6.28
CA ALA A 192 20.30 -17.91 -6.81
C ALA A 192 20.93 -16.85 -5.90
N GLN A 193 20.88 -17.05 -4.58
CA GLN A 193 21.56 -16.16 -3.63
C GLN A 193 23.09 -16.27 -3.71
N GLN A 194 23.64 -17.49 -3.90
CA GLN A 194 25.08 -17.70 -4.11
C GLN A 194 25.58 -17.03 -5.39
N ALA A 195 24.74 -17.01 -6.43
CA ALA A 195 25.04 -16.38 -7.72
C ALA A 195 24.97 -14.84 -7.70
N LYS A 196 24.67 -14.22 -6.54
CA LYS A 196 24.61 -12.75 -6.44
C LYS A 196 25.93 -12.11 -6.79
N GLY A 197 25.92 -11.20 -7.76
CA GLY A 197 27.12 -10.50 -8.27
C GLY A 197 27.92 -11.26 -9.31
N SER A 198 27.96 -12.62 -9.26
CA SER A 198 28.65 -13.44 -10.28
C SER A 198 27.76 -13.92 -11.42
N LEU A 199 26.44 -13.97 -11.19
CA LEU A 199 25.44 -14.57 -12.06
C LEU A 199 25.67 -16.07 -12.34
N GLN A 200 26.53 -16.71 -11.53
CA GLN A 200 26.87 -18.12 -11.64
C GLN A 200 26.99 -18.80 -10.27
N CYS A 201 26.62 -20.06 -10.20
CA CYS A 201 26.84 -20.90 -9.04
C CYS A 201 27.02 -22.38 -9.46
N GLN A 202 27.46 -23.22 -8.51
CA GLN A 202 27.69 -24.64 -8.71
C GLN A 202 26.70 -25.46 -7.86
N LEU A 203 26.16 -26.51 -8.46
CA LEU A 203 25.42 -27.55 -7.74
C LEU A 203 26.43 -28.42 -6.96
N THR A 204 26.08 -28.78 -5.75
CA THR A 204 26.75 -29.90 -5.04
C THR A 204 26.27 -31.24 -5.65
N ASP A 205 27.01 -32.33 -5.41
CA ASP A 205 26.63 -33.67 -5.88
C ASP A 205 25.21 -34.03 -5.41
N ALA A 206 24.90 -33.80 -4.14
CA ALA A 206 23.58 -34.06 -3.59
C ALA A 206 22.45 -33.21 -4.23
N GLN A 207 22.76 -32.01 -4.70
CA GLN A 207 21.81 -31.15 -5.45
C GLN A 207 21.67 -31.64 -6.90
N ALA A 208 22.74 -32.09 -7.53
CA ALA A 208 22.70 -32.66 -8.88
C ALA A 208 21.86 -33.96 -8.94
N ASP A 209 21.91 -34.75 -7.87
CA ASP A 209 21.13 -36.00 -7.75
C ASP A 209 19.65 -35.77 -7.38
N SER A 210 19.26 -34.54 -7.05
CA SER A 210 17.90 -34.24 -6.61
C SER A 210 16.94 -34.09 -7.79
N ARG A 211 16.14 -35.10 -8.08
CA ARG A 211 15.15 -35.07 -9.17
C ARG A 211 14.16 -33.90 -9.05
N LYS A 212 13.69 -33.58 -7.84
CA LYS A 212 12.76 -32.42 -7.64
C LYS A 212 13.43 -31.10 -7.92
N LEU A 213 14.71 -30.95 -7.60
CA LEU A 213 15.48 -29.75 -7.94
C LEU A 213 15.70 -29.66 -9.44
N ALA A 214 16.06 -30.77 -10.12
CA ALA A 214 16.19 -30.83 -11.57
C ALA A 214 14.90 -30.43 -12.28
N ASP A 215 13.75 -31.00 -11.88
CA ASP A 215 12.43 -30.64 -12.43
C ASP A 215 12.14 -29.13 -12.31
N MET A 216 12.55 -28.50 -11.21
CA MET A 216 12.38 -27.05 -11.03
C MET A 216 13.38 -26.23 -11.87
N LEU A 217 14.64 -26.65 -11.93
CA LEU A 217 15.66 -26.00 -12.75
C LEU A 217 15.24 -26.01 -14.23
N ASP A 218 14.70 -27.13 -14.70
CA ASP A 218 14.18 -27.25 -16.07
C ASP A 218 13.03 -26.27 -16.34
N LEU A 219 12.11 -26.06 -15.40
CA LEU A 219 11.02 -25.10 -15.54
C LEU A 219 11.57 -23.67 -15.72
N PHE A 220 12.52 -23.26 -14.88
CA PHE A 220 13.13 -21.93 -14.98
C PHE A 220 14.00 -21.79 -16.24
N ALA A 221 14.68 -22.87 -16.66
CA ALA A 221 15.49 -22.89 -17.89
C ALA A 221 14.62 -22.76 -19.15
N GLN A 222 13.50 -23.51 -19.22
CA GLN A 222 12.53 -23.42 -20.32
C GLN A 222 11.94 -22.02 -20.47
N ALA A 223 11.75 -21.32 -19.34
CA ALA A 223 11.30 -19.93 -19.34
C ALA A 223 12.43 -18.90 -19.59
N GLY A 224 13.68 -19.35 -19.77
CA GLY A 224 14.81 -18.49 -20.09
C GLY A 224 15.46 -17.75 -18.92
N HIS A 225 15.13 -18.14 -17.67
CA HIS A 225 15.64 -17.47 -16.48
C HIS A 225 16.98 -18.01 -15.99
N LEU A 226 17.39 -19.18 -16.43
CA LEU A 226 18.71 -19.73 -16.17
C LEU A 226 19.13 -20.71 -17.28
N LYS A 227 20.41 -21.05 -17.29
CA LYS A 227 20.99 -22.14 -18.09
C LYS A 227 21.77 -23.06 -17.16
N GLN A 228 21.69 -24.36 -17.41
CA GLN A 228 22.47 -25.37 -16.72
C GLN A 228 23.42 -26.06 -17.70
N LEU A 229 24.69 -26.13 -17.34
CA LEU A 229 25.72 -26.91 -18.09
C LEU A 229 26.49 -27.75 -17.06
N GLY A 230 26.23 -29.05 -17.03
CA GLY A 230 26.73 -29.92 -15.98
C GLY A 230 26.25 -29.48 -14.59
N ALA A 231 27.18 -29.24 -13.67
CA ALA A 231 26.88 -28.72 -12.34
C ALA A 231 26.77 -27.18 -12.27
N THR A 232 27.08 -26.46 -13.36
CA THR A 232 27.09 -25.00 -13.38
C THR A 232 25.73 -24.45 -13.76
N LEU A 233 25.20 -23.54 -12.94
CA LEU A 233 24.04 -22.72 -13.26
C LEU A 233 24.50 -21.30 -13.61
N THR A 234 23.93 -20.73 -14.67
CA THR A 234 24.21 -19.37 -15.15
C THR A 234 22.89 -18.62 -15.32
N PHE A 235 22.80 -17.40 -14.78
CA PHE A 235 21.68 -16.50 -14.94
C PHE A 235 21.99 -15.46 -16.01
N PRO A 236 21.07 -15.15 -16.94
CA PRO A 236 21.32 -14.17 -18.00
C PRO A 236 21.66 -12.77 -17.46
N ASP A 237 20.99 -12.38 -16.40
CA ASP A 237 21.12 -11.09 -15.74
C ASP A 237 20.63 -11.12 -14.30
N GLU A 238 20.76 -10.01 -13.60
CA GLU A 238 20.34 -9.87 -12.20
C GLU A 238 18.79 -9.95 -12.04
N ALA A 239 18.03 -9.52 -13.04
CA ALA A 239 16.56 -9.61 -13.01
C ALA A 239 16.10 -11.08 -13.07
N ALA A 240 16.71 -11.89 -13.93
CA ALA A 240 16.46 -13.32 -14.01
C ALA A 240 16.88 -14.03 -12.72
N ARG A 241 18.05 -13.68 -12.16
CA ARG A 241 18.52 -14.22 -10.87
C ARG A 241 17.55 -13.87 -9.75
N PHE A 242 17.10 -12.61 -9.66
CA PHE A 242 16.10 -12.15 -8.69
C PHE A 242 14.78 -12.92 -8.85
N PHE A 243 14.31 -13.07 -10.09
CA PHE A 243 13.08 -13.82 -10.38
C PHE A 243 13.19 -15.27 -9.84
N VAL A 244 14.30 -15.95 -10.08
CA VAL A 244 14.54 -17.33 -9.57
C VAL A 244 14.70 -17.34 -8.05
N ASN A 245 15.25 -16.29 -7.43
CA ASN A 245 15.44 -16.16 -5.98
C ASN A 245 14.13 -15.86 -5.22
N GLY A 246 13.00 -16.12 -5.82
CA GLY A 246 11.69 -15.94 -5.19
C GLY A 246 10.85 -14.80 -5.75
N GLY A 247 11.43 -13.86 -6.48
CA GLY A 247 10.72 -12.75 -7.11
C GLY A 247 9.59 -13.20 -8.05
N TRP A 248 9.63 -14.43 -8.56
CA TRP A 248 8.56 -15.02 -9.38
C TRP A 248 7.19 -14.97 -8.71
N LEU A 249 7.13 -15.00 -7.36
CA LEU A 249 5.87 -14.93 -6.62
C LEU A 249 5.25 -13.53 -6.70
N GLU A 250 6.07 -12.49 -6.66
CA GLU A 250 5.62 -11.11 -6.88
C GLU A 250 5.08 -10.91 -8.29
N TYR A 251 5.73 -11.49 -9.29
CA TYR A 251 5.24 -11.51 -10.67
C TYR A 251 3.93 -12.28 -10.82
N HIS A 252 3.80 -13.41 -10.12
CA HIS A 252 2.55 -14.17 -10.08
C HIS A 252 1.40 -13.31 -9.52
N LEU A 253 1.64 -12.58 -8.46
CA LEU A 253 0.65 -11.69 -7.87
C LEU A 253 0.36 -10.47 -8.75
N LEU A 254 1.36 -9.91 -9.40
CA LEU A 254 1.18 -8.80 -10.33
C LEU A 254 0.19 -9.17 -11.44
N HIS A 255 0.37 -10.33 -12.10
CA HIS A 255 -0.58 -10.74 -13.13
C HIS A 255 -1.95 -11.13 -12.56
N THR A 256 -2.00 -11.74 -11.36
CA THR A 256 -3.25 -12.04 -10.67
C THR A 256 -4.06 -10.77 -10.38
N LEU A 257 -3.39 -9.71 -9.90
CA LEU A 257 -4.02 -8.41 -9.65
C LEU A 257 -4.44 -7.71 -10.94
N ARG A 258 -3.66 -7.83 -12.02
CA ARG A 258 -4.05 -7.32 -13.35
C ARG A 258 -5.28 -8.04 -13.91
N ASP A 259 -5.37 -9.36 -13.72
CA ASP A 259 -6.55 -10.12 -14.10
C ASP A 259 -7.79 -9.74 -13.27
N LEU A 260 -7.60 -9.39 -11.99
CA LEU A 260 -8.66 -8.82 -11.16
C LEU A 260 -9.04 -7.40 -11.62
N GLN A 261 -8.06 -6.57 -11.95
CA GLN A 261 -8.28 -5.21 -12.46
C GLN A 261 -9.10 -5.24 -13.76
N GLY A 262 -8.73 -6.09 -14.71
CA GLY A 262 -9.44 -6.24 -15.99
C GLY A 262 -10.84 -6.82 -15.89
N ALA A 263 -11.11 -7.60 -14.84
CA ALA A 263 -12.42 -8.23 -14.60
C ALA A 263 -13.41 -7.34 -13.83
N ARG A 264 -12.95 -6.18 -13.32
CA ARG A 264 -13.79 -5.31 -12.48
C ARG A 264 -14.46 -4.18 -13.28
N SER A 265 -15.57 -3.68 -12.73
CA SER A 265 -16.25 -2.50 -13.26
C SER A 265 -15.37 -1.25 -13.16
N THR A 266 -15.57 -0.32 -14.07
CA THR A 266 -14.95 1.03 -14.04
C THR A 266 -15.33 1.83 -12.79
N THR A 267 -16.46 1.49 -12.15
CA THR A 267 -16.91 2.15 -10.91
C THR A 267 -16.21 1.64 -9.64
N ASP A 268 -15.58 0.46 -9.71
CA ASP A 268 -14.90 -0.19 -8.59
C ASP A 268 -13.53 -0.78 -9.00
N PRO A 269 -12.63 0.02 -9.57
CA PRO A 269 -11.37 -0.47 -10.13
C PRO A 269 -10.30 -0.68 -9.08
N ILE A 270 -9.34 -1.56 -9.38
CA ILE A 270 -7.97 -1.45 -8.84
C ILE A 270 -7.32 -0.32 -9.64
N THR A 271 -6.91 0.74 -8.96
CA THR A 271 -6.46 1.97 -9.65
C THR A 271 -4.98 2.01 -9.91
N ASP A 272 -4.20 1.24 -9.15
CA ASP A 272 -2.75 1.19 -9.27
C ASP A 272 -2.20 -0.11 -8.70
N ILE A 273 -1.14 -0.66 -9.30
CA ILE A 273 -0.46 -1.89 -8.87
C ILE A 273 1.05 -1.66 -9.06
N ALA A 274 1.86 -2.05 -8.08
CA ALA A 274 3.31 -1.99 -8.15
C ALA A 274 3.96 -3.19 -7.46
N ILE A 275 5.12 -3.62 -7.93
CA ILE A 275 6.01 -4.57 -7.25
C ILE A 275 7.37 -3.91 -6.98
N ASN A 276 8.14 -4.44 -6.03
CA ASN A 276 9.47 -3.91 -5.66
C ASN A 276 9.45 -2.40 -5.34
N LEU A 277 8.42 -1.96 -4.63
CA LEU A 277 8.25 -0.55 -4.33
C LEU A 277 9.13 -0.14 -3.15
N LYS A 278 10.11 0.73 -3.38
CA LYS A 278 10.94 1.30 -2.33
C LYS A 278 10.30 2.58 -1.79
N VAL A 279 10.24 2.67 -0.47
CA VAL A 279 9.63 3.80 0.25
C VAL A 279 10.66 4.40 1.19
N THR A 280 10.94 5.68 1.03
CA THR A 280 11.80 6.45 1.94
C THR A 280 10.93 7.26 2.89
N HIS A 281 11.23 7.17 4.18
CA HIS A 281 10.53 7.92 5.22
C HIS A 281 10.83 9.42 5.15
N PRO A 282 10.01 10.27 5.83
CA PRO A 282 10.23 11.71 5.88
C PRO A 282 11.59 12.13 6.47
N ASP A 283 12.24 11.26 7.25
CA ASP A 283 13.59 11.45 7.76
C ASP A 283 14.69 11.39 6.69
N GLY A 284 14.36 10.95 5.46
CA GLY A 284 15.28 10.79 4.34
C GLY A 284 16.25 9.60 4.46
N VAL A 285 16.26 8.91 5.58
CA VAL A 285 17.24 7.85 5.93
C VAL A 285 16.59 6.48 5.95
N THR A 286 15.48 6.34 6.66
CA THR A 286 14.76 5.08 6.83
C THR A 286 14.11 4.66 5.51
N LYS A 287 14.41 3.45 5.07
CA LYS A 287 13.89 2.87 3.82
C LYS A 287 13.17 1.57 4.09
N ASN A 288 12.05 1.39 3.39
CA ASN A 288 11.31 0.15 3.33
C ASN A 288 11.19 -0.32 1.87
N GLU A 289 11.00 -1.61 1.70
CA GLU A 289 10.65 -2.22 0.43
C GLU A 289 9.32 -2.97 0.62
N ILE A 290 8.41 -2.76 -0.32
CA ILE A 290 7.11 -3.42 -0.39
C ILE A 290 7.14 -4.35 -1.59
N ASP A 291 6.99 -5.65 -1.34
CA ASP A 291 7.07 -6.66 -2.40
C ASP A 291 5.96 -6.44 -3.44
N VAL A 292 4.70 -6.30 -3.00
CA VAL A 292 3.55 -5.98 -3.86
C VAL A 292 2.65 -4.97 -3.17
N ALA A 293 2.26 -3.91 -3.89
CA ALA A 293 1.29 -2.92 -3.44
C ALA A 293 0.20 -2.72 -4.49
N PHE A 294 -1.01 -2.41 -4.06
CA PHE A 294 -2.07 -1.94 -4.96
C PHE A 294 -3.07 -1.04 -4.25
N MET A 295 -3.75 -0.20 -5.04
CA MET A 295 -4.83 0.67 -4.57
C MET A 295 -6.19 0.11 -4.98
N TYR A 296 -7.07 -0.05 -3.99
CA TYR A 296 -8.46 -0.42 -4.21
C TYR A 296 -9.37 0.36 -3.24
N ARG A 297 -10.41 1.02 -3.78
CA ARG A 297 -11.31 1.90 -3.00
C ARG A 297 -10.56 2.90 -2.12
N ASN A 298 -9.61 3.62 -2.71
CA ASN A 298 -8.77 4.60 -2.03
C ASN A 298 -8.04 4.08 -0.77
N THR A 299 -7.87 2.76 -0.69
CA THR A 299 -7.16 2.07 0.38
C THR A 299 -5.91 1.40 -0.17
N LEU A 300 -4.79 1.61 0.49
CA LEU A 300 -3.52 0.96 0.17
C LEU A 300 -3.55 -0.49 0.69
N HIS A 301 -3.21 -1.43 -0.17
CA HIS A 301 -3.06 -2.84 0.14
C HIS A 301 -1.60 -3.24 -0.08
N ILE A 302 -1.02 -3.92 0.88
CA ILE A 302 0.38 -4.35 0.88
C ILE A 302 0.42 -5.87 1.03
N ILE A 303 1.20 -6.54 0.18
CA ILE A 303 1.43 -7.97 0.24
C ILE A 303 2.92 -8.23 0.40
N GLU A 304 3.28 -9.00 1.39
CA GLU A 304 4.63 -9.52 1.62
C GLU A 304 4.71 -10.96 1.10
N CYS A 305 5.73 -11.26 0.29
CA CYS A 305 5.93 -12.54 -0.39
C CYS A 305 7.05 -13.34 0.28
N LYS A 306 6.76 -14.58 0.69
CA LYS A 306 7.75 -15.49 1.29
C LYS A 306 7.81 -16.80 0.52
N THR A 307 8.94 -17.02 -0.16
CA THR A 307 9.24 -18.28 -0.90
C THR A 307 10.34 -19.10 -0.21
N ALA A 308 11.21 -18.43 0.56
CA ALA A 308 12.35 -19.05 1.21
C ALA A 308 11.98 -19.85 2.46
N ASN A 309 12.88 -20.74 2.89
CA ASN A 309 12.83 -21.29 4.23
C ASN A 309 13.12 -20.18 5.23
N LEU A 310 12.22 -20.01 6.19
CA LEU A 310 12.42 -19.02 7.26
C LEU A 310 13.45 -19.47 8.30
N ALA A 311 13.76 -20.78 8.35
CA ALA A 311 14.80 -21.29 9.25
C ALA A 311 16.21 -20.99 8.71
N GLN A 312 17.06 -20.44 9.56
CA GLN A 312 18.49 -20.21 9.34
C GLN A 312 19.28 -20.80 10.53
N PRO A 313 20.58 -21.09 10.41
CA PRO A 313 21.38 -21.50 11.55
C PRO A 313 21.25 -20.50 12.71
N GLY A 314 20.82 -20.97 13.88
CA GLY A 314 20.63 -20.15 15.09
C GLY A 314 19.37 -19.31 15.14
N VAL A 315 18.50 -19.35 14.11
CA VAL A 315 17.21 -18.63 14.07
C VAL A 315 16.11 -19.62 13.70
N THR A 316 15.09 -19.70 14.53
CA THR A 316 13.96 -20.62 14.27
C THR A 316 13.04 -20.09 13.18
N GLN A 317 12.27 -20.98 12.58
CA GLN A 317 11.23 -20.60 11.63
C GLN A 317 10.19 -19.67 12.26
N ASP A 318 9.89 -19.88 13.56
CA ASP A 318 8.99 -19.05 14.35
C ASP A 318 9.52 -17.62 14.55
N ASP A 319 10.83 -17.45 14.78
CA ASP A 319 11.44 -16.14 14.95
C ASP A 319 11.33 -15.30 13.67
N LYS A 320 11.65 -15.90 12.53
CA LYS A 320 11.52 -15.24 11.21
C LYS A 320 10.08 -14.90 10.83
N ALA A 321 9.15 -15.79 11.15
CA ALA A 321 7.72 -15.51 10.95
C ALA A 321 7.27 -14.35 11.84
N THR A 322 7.74 -14.30 13.09
CA THR A 322 7.48 -13.20 14.03
C THR A 322 8.05 -11.88 13.49
N GLU A 323 9.31 -11.87 13.03
CA GLU A 323 9.94 -10.71 12.42
C GLU A 323 9.14 -10.19 11.20
N THR A 324 8.62 -11.10 10.37
CA THR A 324 7.79 -10.74 9.22
C THR A 324 6.48 -10.07 9.64
N VAL A 325 5.83 -10.53 10.72
CA VAL A 325 4.62 -9.87 11.24
C VAL A 325 4.94 -8.46 11.72
N TYR A 326 6.00 -8.25 12.51
CA TYR A 326 6.39 -6.91 12.98
C TYR A 326 6.78 -5.98 11.84
N ARG A 327 7.48 -6.50 10.82
CA ARG A 327 7.77 -5.74 9.61
C ARG A 327 6.49 -5.29 8.92
N MET A 328 5.51 -6.18 8.76
CA MET A 328 4.23 -5.86 8.15
C MET A 328 3.44 -4.85 8.98
N GLU A 329 3.43 -4.95 10.30
CA GLU A 329 2.81 -3.92 11.17
C GLU A 329 3.42 -2.54 10.94
N SER A 330 4.73 -2.45 10.74
CA SER A 330 5.40 -1.20 10.39
C SER A 330 4.99 -0.69 9.01
N LEU A 331 4.92 -1.57 8.01
CA LEU A 331 4.51 -1.22 6.64
C LEU A 331 3.05 -0.73 6.59
N LEU A 332 2.15 -1.30 7.40
CA LEU A 332 0.75 -0.88 7.45
C LEU A 332 0.59 0.60 7.87
N LYS A 333 1.52 1.15 8.64
CA LYS A 333 1.49 2.56 9.05
C LYS A 333 1.75 3.53 7.90
N LEU A 334 2.37 3.08 6.80
CA LEU A 334 2.75 3.93 5.67
C LEU A 334 1.56 4.60 4.97
N GLY A 335 0.44 3.90 4.84
CA GLY A 335 -0.77 4.41 4.18
C GLY A 335 -1.89 4.82 5.16
N GLY A 336 -1.56 5.00 6.44
CA GLY A 336 -2.53 5.39 7.48
C GLY A 336 -3.35 4.21 8.01
N LEU A 337 -4.38 4.50 8.83
CA LEU A 337 -5.13 3.51 9.60
C LEU A 337 -5.91 2.47 8.77
N ARG A 338 -6.14 2.75 7.50
CA ARG A 338 -6.93 1.89 6.61
C ARG A 338 -6.11 0.91 5.79
N THR A 339 -4.79 1.05 5.80
CA THR A 339 -3.90 0.16 5.06
C THR A 339 -4.16 -1.29 5.44
N ARG A 340 -4.26 -2.17 4.45
CA ARG A 340 -4.50 -3.59 4.62
C ARG A 340 -3.28 -4.39 4.23
N GLY A 341 -2.99 -5.45 4.97
CA GLY A 341 -1.82 -6.28 4.75
C GLY A 341 -2.15 -7.76 4.58
N MET A 342 -1.34 -8.42 3.76
CA MET A 342 -1.37 -9.87 3.57
C MET A 342 0.06 -10.40 3.53
N ILE A 343 0.27 -11.53 4.16
CA ILE A 343 1.49 -12.32 4.01
C ILE A 343 1.16 -13.51 3.14
N ILE A 344 1.89 -13.67 2.04
CA ILE A 344 1.83 -14.86 1.20
C ILE A 344 3.04 -15.72 1.49
N ASP A 345 2.77 -16.93 2.00
CA ASP A 345 3.78 -17.88 2.43
C ASP A 345 3.67 -19.17 1.60
N TYR A 346 4.50 -19.28 0.59
CA TYR A 346 4.51 -20.43 -0.32
C TYR A 346 4.73 -21.76 0.42
N ARG A 347 5.54 -21.76 1.49
CA ARG A 347 5.94 -22.99 2.19
C ARG A 347 5.04 -23.37 3.35
N GLY A 348 4.10 -22.53 3.73
CA GLY A 348 3.16 -22.81 4.80
C GLY A 348 3.74 -22.69 6.21
N ALA A 349 4.87 -21.98 6.38
CA ALA A 349 5.52 -21.80 7.68
C ALA A 349 4.62 -21.10 8.71
N PHE A 350 3.86 -20.09 8.26
CA PHE A 350 2.90 -19.41 9.12
C PHE A 350 1.71 -20.29 9.50
N SER A 351 1.29 -21.18 8.60
CA SER A 351 0.18 -22.11 8.88
C SER A 351 0.54 -23.15 9.93
N ALA A 352 1.82 -23.50 10.07
CA ALA A 352 2.30 -24.46 11.03
C ALA A 352 2.33 -23.93 12.48
N SER A 353 2.44 -22.60 12.67
CA SER A 353 2.55 -21.97 13.99
C SER A 353 1.25 -21.30 14.40
N GLN A 354 0.60 -21.83 15.45
CA GLN A 354 -0.59 -21.22 16.04
C GLN A 354 -0.30 -19.80 16.60
N ALA A 355 0.88 -19.62 17.21
CA ALA A 355 1.28 -18.33 17.78
C ALA A 355 1.40 -17.26 16.70
N ASN A 356 2.05 -17.56 15.57
CA ASN A 356 2.22 -16.62 14.47
C ASN A 356 0.90 -16.31 13.75
N ARG A 357 0.00 -17.28 13.61
CA ARG A 357 -1.37 -17.03 13.12
C ARG A 357 -2.12 -16.06 14.02
N LYS A 358 -2.04 -16.25 15.34
CA LYS A 358 -2.70 -15.36 16.30
C LYS A 358 -2.11 -13.96 16.29
N ARG A 359 -0.76 -13.81 16.20
CA ARG A 359 -0.10 -12.51 16.05
C ARG A 359 -0.57 -11.79 14.78
N ALA A 360 -0.55 -12.46 13.64
CA ALA A 360 -1.00 -11.90 12.38
C ALA A 360 -2.49 -11.46 12.45
N GLN A 361 -3.34 -12.25 13.09
CA GLN A 361 -4.74 -11.89 13.32
C GLN A 361 -4.87 -10.62 14.19
N LEU A 362 -4.11 -10.50 15.28
CA LEU A 362 -4.08 -9.30 16.12
C LEU A 362 -3.59 -8.08 15.35
N ALA A 363 -2.60 -8.25 14.47
CA ALA A 363 -2.11 -7.23 13.55
C ALA A 363 -3.04 -6.97 12.35
N ARG A 364 -4.20 -7.63 12.28
CA ARG A 364 -5.15 -7.55 11.16
C ARG A 364 -4.56 -7.91 9.80
N LEU A 365 -3.55 -8.80 9.81
CA LEU A 365 -2.92 -9.32 8.62
C LEU A 365 -3.65 -10.56 8.13
N ALA A 366 -3.92 -10.64 6.83
CA ALA A 366 -4.35 -11.85 6.19
C ALA A 366 -3.13 -12.75 5.93
N ILE A 367 -3.28 -14.06 6.09
CA ILE A 367 -2.27 -15.03 5.68
C ILE A 367 -2.87 -15.90 4.58
N LEU A 368 -2.09 -16.08 3.51
CA LEU A 368 -2.38 -17.00 2.43
C LEU A 368 -1.18 -17.92 2.26
N SER A 369 -1.38 -19.23 2.46
CA SER A 369 -0.25 -20.15 2.51
C SER A 369 -0.52 -21.49 1.87
N GLY A 370 0.54 -22.11 1.37
CA GLY A 370 0.51 -23.46 0.81
C GLY A 370 -0.52 -23.59 -0.32
N SER A 371 -1.46 -24.53 -0.19
CA SER A 371 -2.47 -24.82 -1.21
C SER A 371 -3.45 -23.68 -1.49
N ASP A 372 -3.61 -22.74 -0.54
CA ASP A 372 -4.49 -21.58 -0.73
C ASP A 372 -4.03 -20.67 -1.88
N LEU A 373 -2.72 -20.70 -2.21
CA LEU A 373 -2.16 -19.94 -3.33
C LEU A 373 -2.76 -20.33 -4.68
N LYS A 374 -3.24 -21.58 -4.82
CA LYS A 374 -3.90 -22.03 -6.06
C LYS A 374 -5.14 -21.23 -6.40
N ASP A 375 -5.79 -20.64 -5.40
CA ASP A 375 -6.92 -19.74 -5.55
C ASP A 375 -6.58 -18.31 -5.04
N ALA A 376 -5.35 -17.84 -5.26
CA ALA A 376 -4.94 -16.52 -4.80
C ALA A 376 -5.88 -15.40 -5.29
N LYS A 377 -6.33 -15.47 -6.55
CA LYS A 377 -7.31 -14.55 -7.14
C LYS A 377 -8.62 -14.51 -6.35
N GLY A 378 -9.21 -15.67 -6.08
CA GLY A 378 -10.46 -15.77 -5.32
C GLY A 378 -10.27 -15.35 -3.86
N GLN A 379 -9.16 -15.71 -3.22
CA GLN A 379 -8.86 -15.34 -1.85
C GLN A 379 -8.70 -13.82 -1.69
N ILE A 380 -7.95 -13.15 -2.57
CA ILE A 380 -7.78 -11.69 -2.57
C ILE A 380 -9.15 -11.02 -2.80
N SER A 381 -9.92 -11.49 -3.79
CA SER A 381 -11.23 -10.94 -4.10
C SER A 381 -12.18 -11.06 -2.91
N ARG A 382 -12.33 -12.23 -2.31
CA ARG A 382 -13.23 -12.48 -1.17
C ARG A 382 -12.84 -11.69 0.10
N ARG A 383 -11.55 -11.54 0.36
CA ARG A 383 -11.09 -10.88 1.60
C ARG A 383 -11.13 -9.37 1.52
N TRP A 384 -10.86 -8.81 0.36
CA TRP A 384 -10.61 -7.37 0.21
C TRP A 384 -11.55 -6.66 -0.75
N MET A 385 -12.20 -7.40 -1.66
CA MET A 385 -12.94 -6.80 -2.77
C MET A 385 -14.43 -7.16 -2.78
N THR A 386 -14.92 -7.86 -1.78
CA THR A 386 -16.35 -7.97 -1.53
C THR A 386 -16.84 -6.66 -0.92
N ALA A 387 -18.01 -6.18 -1.33
CA ALA A 387 -18.66 -5.08 -0.66
C ALA A 387 -18.76 -5.42 0.82
N ALA A 388 -18.38 -4.50 1.71
CA ALA A 388 -18.72 -4.62 3.11
C ALA A 388 -20.26 -4.69 3.16
N ALA A 389 -20.77 -5.83 3.66
CA ALA A 389 -22.19 -6.00 3.90
C ALA A 389 -22.63 -5.05 5.03
#